data_59b2c06c55bc7cdaf954dcc6b6c650ce
#
_entry.id   59b2c06c55bc7cdaf954dcc6b6c650ce
#
_cell.length_a   1.000
_cell.length_b   1.000
_cell.length_c   1.000
_cell.angle_alpha   90.00
_cell.angle_beta   90.00
_cell.angle_gamma   90.00
#
_symmetry.space_group_name_H-M   'P 1'
#
loop_
_entity.id
_entity.type
_entity.pdbx_description
1 polymer ?
#
loop_
_entity_poly.entity_id
_entity_poly.type
_entity_poly.pdbx_seq_one_letter_code
_entity_poly.pdbx_strand_id
1 'polypeptide(L)'
;VAGAGVARALGLGLALGLGPAEPARAFDLFGLFNSDEAPPAPSPAALPYAVRFQGVEDEDLLRALQDTSSLYRLRNDAPPDGEGLLRRAEADAPRLVDALWGFGYYAGTVSFRIEDVVLGGDAAARSAVRAAEAARNRSLVAVRISVDQGPLYHLRSITVLDPAGVPFPPEAVPARLTRLGDDVPARSSTVLAREAALVDQFRREGHPFAKVLRRDPVVDHAARAMDVTFVVDPGPKAALGTVTVRGTKNLDPAVVRSFIYAEPGDPYSPQALTDIRRSVSRIEALGGVRVREGTALDPDGTLPVFVDVTERTPHIVGVSARYSTVDGPGVRAYWADRNLFGGGETLRIDADLSYLGLGTDYYARRRKLAGIETNGLGGRLAATFVKPALFGTRNDLLASAFIGREVQQSYL
;
A
#
# COMPACT_ATOMS: atom_id res chain seq x y z
N VAL A 1 8.05 -33.33 27.90
CA VAL A 1 7.49 -34.30 26.94
C VAL A 1 6.36 -33.60 26.19
N ALA A 2 6.56 -33.45 24.89
CA ALA A 2 5.71 -32.69 23.97
C ALA A 2 4.39 -33.41 23.65
N GLY A 3 3.34 -32.63 23.34
CA GLY A 3 2.11 -33.12 22.76
C GLY A 3 1.40 -31.99 22.02
N ALA A 4 1.73 -31.83 20.73
CA ALA A 4 1.02 -30.92 19.84
C ALA A 4 -0.30 -31.58 19.39
N GLY A 5 -1.44 -30.96 19.71
CA GLY A 5 -2.77 -31.31 19.23
C GLY A 5 -3.15 -30.49 17.99
N VAL A 6 -3.16 -31.13 16.83
CA VAL A 6 -3.66 -30.58 15.56
C VAL A 6 -5.18 -30.65 15.55
N ALA A 7 -5.86 -29.53 15.52
CA ALA A 7 -7.31 -29.46 15.30
C ALA A 7 -7.61 -29.65 13.81
N ARG A 8 -8.21 -30.79 13.45
CA ARG A 8 -8.81 -31.05 12.14
C ARG A 8 -10.24 -30.48 12.12
N ALA A 9 -10.49 -29.51 11.24
CA ALA A 9 -11.82 -29.08 10.88
C ALA A 9 -12.48 -30.15 10.00
N LEU A 10 -13.56 -30.76 10.48
CA LEU A 10 -14.42 -31.66 9.71
C LEU A 10 -15.48 -30.81 9.00
N GLY A 11 -15.38 -30.69 7.70
CA GLY A 11 -16.44 -30.19 6.84
C GLY A 11 -17.53 -31.26 6.65
N LEU A 12 -18.76 -30.93 7.03
CA LEU A 12 -19.92 -31.77 6.77
C LEU A 12 -20.40 -31.51 5.34
N GLY A 13 -20.08 -32.40 4.41
CA GLY A 13 -20.63 -32.40 3.06
C GLY A 13 -21.99 -33.11 3.05
N LEU A 14 -23.04 -32.41 2.69
CA LEU A 14 -24.34 -33.01 2.37
C LEU A 14 -24.27 -33.51 0.93
N ALA A 15 -24.27 -34.84 0.75
CA ALA A 15 -24.36 -35.49 -0.55
C ALA A 15 -25.82 -35.51 -1.01
N LEU A 16 -26.11 -34.78 -2.08
CA LEU A 16 -27.33 -34.93 -2.88
C LEU A 16 -26.93 -35.29 -4.32
N GLY A 17 -27.50 -36.39 -4.76
CA GLY A 17 -27.69 -36.99 -6.08
C GLY A 17 -26.83 -36.54 -7.26
N LEU A 18 -26.05 -37.49 -7.79
CA LEU A 18 -25.30 -37.40 -9.04
C LEU A 18 -26.22 -37.40 -10.26
N GLY A 19 -26.35 -36.20 -10.92
CA GLY A 19 -26.60 -36.06 -12.33
C GLY A 19 -25.34 -35.52 -13.02
N PRO A 20 -25.14 -35.67 -14.34
CA PRO A 20 -23.94 -35.19 -15.01
C PRO A 20 -23.83 -33.68 -14.82
N ALA A 21 -22.72 -33.28 -14.19
CA ALA A 21 -22.45 -31.89 -13.86
C ALA A 21 -22.21 -31.07 -15.14
N GLU A 22 -23.14 -30.22 -15.50
CA GLU A 22 -22.83 -29.04 -16.32
C GLU A 22 -21.89 -28.11 -15.48
N PRO A 23 -20.91 -27.45 -16.14
CA PRO A 23 -20.02 -26.57 -15.41
C PRO A 23 -20.84 -25.44 -14.77
N ALA A 24 -20.75 -25.35 -13.45
CA ALA A 24 -21.40 -24.30 -12.68
C ALA A 24 -20.93 -22.93 -13.21
N ARG A 25 -21.84 -22.22 -13.87
CA ARG A 25 -21.67 -20.81 -14.18
C ARG A 25 -21.69 -20.06 -12.86
N ALA A 26 -20.55 -19.47 -12.50
CA ALA A 26 -20.49 -18.53 -11.39
C ALA A 26 -21.55 -17.44 -11.60
N PHE A 27 -22.41 -17.24 -10.61
CA PHE A 27 -23.44 -16.21 -10.64
C PHE A 27 -22.70 -14.87 -10.47
N ASP A 28 -22.54 -14.13 -11.57
CA ASP A 28 -22.00 -12.79 -11.56
C ASP A 28 -23.07 -11.83 -11.05
N LEU A 29 -23.04 -11.57 -9.74
CA LEU A 29 -24.07 -10.79 -9.05
C LEU A 29 -24.02 -9.29 -9.38
N PHE A 30 -22.95 -8.78 -10.02
CA PHE A 30 -22.77 -7.34 -10.27
C PHE A 30 -22.17 -6.94 -11.62
N GLY A 31 -21.86 -7.86 -12.52
CA GLY A 31 -21.36 -7.49 -13.87
C GLY A 31 -20.09 -6.63 -13.89
N LEU A 32 -19.34 -6.56 -12.78
CA LEU A 32 -18.22 -5.62 -12.60
C LEU A 32 -16.84 -6.28 -12.74
N PHE A 33 -16.78 -7.61 -12.95
CA PHE A 33 -15.50 -8.34 -12.96
C PHE A 33 -15.32 -9.28 -14.16
N ASN A 34 -16.07 -9.11 -15.24
CA ASN A 34 -15.83 -9.88 -16.46
C ASN A 34 -15.54 -8.97 -17.64
N SER A 35 -14.32 -8.49 -17.70
CA SER A 35 -13.65 -8.30 -18.98
C SER A 35 -12.70 -9.50 -19.22
N ASP A 36 -13.24 -10.70 -19.23
CA ASP A 36 -12.65 -11.83 -19.98
C ASP A 36 -12.96 -11.62 -21.47
N GLU A 37 -12.59 -10.47 -21.97
CA GLU A 37 -12.29 -10.32 -23.37
C GLU A 37 -10.99 -11.10 -23.57
N ALA A 38 -11.11 -12.33 -24.11
CA ALA A 38 -9.94 -13.06 -24.56
C ALA A 38 -9.09 -12.09 -25.40
N PRO A 39 -7.77 -12.01 -25.16
CA PRO A 39 -6.94 -11.09 -25.92
C PRO A 39 -7.25 -11.27 -27.40
N PRO A 40 -7.49 -10.19 -28.16
CA PRO A 40 -7.89 -10.26 -29.54
C PRO A 40 -6.92 -11.18 -30.27
N ALA A 41 -7.46 -12.13 -31.05
CA ALA A 41 -6.63 -13.06 -31.82
C ALA A 41 -5.57 -12.26 -32.59
N PRO A 42 -4.29 -12.63 -32.54
CA PRO A 42 -3.23 -11.88 -33.20
C PRO A 42 -3.61 -11.65 -34.67
N SER A 43 -3.51 -10.41 -35.13
CA SER A 43 -3.74 -10.08 -36.54
C SER A 43 -2.96 -11.05 -37.42
N PRO A 44 -3.54 -11.52 -38.55
CA PRO A 44 -2.80 -12.39 -39.51
C PRO A 44 -1.49 -11.77 -40.01
N ALA A 45 -1.34 -10.46 -39.88
CA ALA A 45 -0.16 -9.69 -40.24
C ALA A 45 0.85 -9.57 -39.07
N ALA A 46 0.51 -10.00 -37.85
CA ALA A 46 1.40 -9.85 -36.70
C ALA A 46 2.69 -10.66 -36.86
N LEU A 47 3.80 -10.11 -36.33
CA LEU A 47 5.11 -10.76 -36.31
C LEU A 47 5.47 -11.16 -34.87
N PRO A 48 5.07 -12.38 -34.42
CA PRO A 48 5.33 -12.82 -33.06
C PRO A 48 6.83 -13.01 -32.80
N TYR A 49 7.28 -12.65 -31.61
CA TYR A 49 8.69 -12.68 -31.24
C TYR A 49 8.88 -13.15 -29.80
N ALA A 50 10.07 -13.63 -29.49
CA ALA A 50 10.49 -14.00 -28.13
C ALA A 50 11.69 -13.18 -27.70
N VAL A 51 11.65 -12.62 -26.46
CA VAL A 51 12.74 -11.79 -25.93
C VAL A 51 13.50 -12.57 -24.86
N ARG A 52 14.82 -12.53 -24.91
CA ARG A 52 15.70 -13.06 -23.88
C ARG A 52 16.78 -12.04 -23.51
N PHE A 53 16.92 -11.80 -22.20
CA PHE A 53 18.02 -11.04 -21.63
C PHE A 53 19.21 -11.99 -21.36
N GLN A 54 20.42 -11.50 -21.57
CA GLN A 54 21.67 -12.22 -21.31
C GLN A 54 22.68 -11.29 -20.63
N GLY A 55 23.55 -11.83 -19.77
CA GLY A 55 24.59 -11.06 -19.08
C GLY A 55 24.11 -10.32 -17.82
N VAL A 56 22.96 -10.70 -17.26
CA VAL A 56 22.42 -10.13 -16.01
C VAL A 56 22.23 -11.25 -15.01
N GLU A 57 22.95 -11.17 -13.89
CA GLU A 57 22.85 -12.15 -12.78
C GLU A 57 21.99 -11.63 -11.63
N ASP A 58 21.94 -10.31 -11.42
CA ASP A 58 21.12 -9.65 -10.40
C ASP A 58 19.64 -9.69 -10.82
N GLU A 59 18.82 -10.40 -10.04
CA GLU A 59 17.39 -10.55 -10.32
C GLU A 59 16.61 -9.24 -10.24
N ASP A 60 17.02 -8.30 -9.39
CA ASP A 60 16.34 -6.99 -9.26
C ASP A 60 16.65 -6.13 -10.47
N LEU A 61 17.89 -6.15 -10.93
CA LEU A 61 18.28 -5.50 -12.19
C LEU A 61 17.54 -6.12 -13.37
N LEU A 62 17.50 -7.46 -13.45
CA LEU A 62 16.80 -8.14 -14.55
C LEU A 62 15.32 -7.76 -14.60
N ARG A 63 14.64 -7.73 -13.44
CA ARG A 63 13.24 -7.28 -13.36
C ARG A 63 13.08 -5.83 -13.82
N ALA A 64 13.95 -4.93 -13.37
CA ALA A 64 13.90 -3.53 -13.78
C ALA A 64 14.11 -3.35 -15.29
N LEU A 65 15.02 -4.11 -15.89
CA LEU A 65 15.25 -4.10 -17.34
C LEU A 65 14.02 -4.66 -18.09
N GLN A 66 13.41 -5.74 -17.61
CA GLN A 66 12.19 -6.30 -18.18
C GLN A 66 11.01 -5.34 -18.10
N ASP A 67 10.84 -4.66 -16.97
CA ASP A 67 9.75 -3.68 -16.75
C ASP A 67 9.95 -2.42 -17.60
N THR A 68 11.19 -2.04 -17.88
CA THR A 68 11.54 -0.90 -18.72
C THR A 68 11.41 -1.21 -20.21
N SER A 69 11.69 -2.45 -20.63
CA SER A 69 11.71 -2.85 -22.04
C SER A 69 10.31 -2.94 -22.63
N SER A 70 10.04 -2.16 -23.66
CA SER A 70 8.81 -2.29 -24.45
C SER A 70 8.75 -3.61 -25.23
N LEU A 71 9.90 -4.12 -25.69
CA LEU A 71 10.00 -5.44 -26.30
C LEU A 71 9.52 -6.53 -25.36
N TYR A 72 9.93 -6.50 -24.09
CA TYR A 72 9.52 -7.51 -23.11
C TYR A 72 8.06 -7.33 -22.67
N ARG A 73 7.63 -6.12 -22.40
CA ARG A 73 6.27 -5.81 -21.95
C ARG A 73 5.22 -6.11 -23.00
N LEU A 74 5.53 -5.81 -24.27
CA LEU A 74 4.63 -6.03 -25.42
C LEU A 74 4.91 -7.35 -26.16
N ARG A 75 5.53 -8.32 -25.52
CA ARG A 75 5.86 -9.61 -26.16
C ARG A 75 4.65 -10.43 -26.60
N ASN A 76 3.50 -10.18 -25.97
CA ASN A 76 2.22 -10.81 -26.31
C ASN A 76 1.40 -9.96 -27.31
N ASP A 77 1.84 -8.73 -27.60
CA ASP A 77 1.27 -7.82 -28.57
C ASP A 77 2.25 -7.64 -29.71
N ALA A 78 2.21 -8.58 -30.66
CA ALA A 78 3.19 -8.64 -31.74
C ALA A 78 3.05 -7.44 -32.69
N PRO A 79 4.19 -6.83 -33.15
CA PRO A 79 4.15 -5.74 -34.10
C PRO A 79 3.70 -6.28 -35.48
N PRO A 80 3.18 -5.40 -36.37
CA PRO A 80 2.67 -5.82 -37.67
C PRO A 80 3.79 -6.29 -38.61
N ASP A 81 5.01 -5.80 -38.43
CA ASP A 81 6.15 -6.02 -39.33
C ASP A 81 7.52 -5.94 -38.62
N GLY A 82 8.57 -6.28 -39.34
CA GLY A 82 9.95 -6.19 -38.87
C GLY A 82 10.43 -4.77 -38.58
N GLU A 83 9.87 -3.77 -39.27
CA GLU A 83 10.13 -2.36 -38.99
C GLU A 83 9.58 -1.96 -37.61
N GLY A 84 8.37 -2.41 -37.26
CA GLY A 84 7.76 -2.22 -35.96
C GLY A 84 8.59 -2.87 -34.83
N LEU A 85 9.13 -4.07 -35.07
CA LEU A 85 10.02 -4.74 -34.15
C LEU A 85 11.33 -3.98 -33.94
N LEU A 86 11.94 -3.50 -35.05
CA LEU A 86 13.15 -2.69 -35.02
C LEU A 86 12.94 -1.40 -34.22
N ARG A 87 11.87 -0.66 -34.48
CA ARG A 87 11.54 0.57 -33.73
C ARG A 87 11.40 0.33 -32.22
N ARG A 88 10.82 -0.80 -31.81
CA ARG A 88 10.77 -1.17 -30.38
C ARG A 88 12.16 -1.39 -29.81
N ALA A 89 13.05 -2.08 -30.55
CA ALA A 89 14.43 -2.33 -30.12
C ALA A 89 15.23 -1.04 -30.00
N GLU A 90 15.14 -0.16 -30.99
CA GLU A 90 15.82 1.15 -30.98
C GLU A 90 15.31 2.06 -29.86
N ALA A 91 13.99 2.06 -29.58
CA ALA A 91 13.41 2.82 -28.50
C ALA A 91 13.79 2.28 -27.10
N ASP A 92 14.06 0.99 -26.99
CA ASP A 92 14.48 0.36 -25.73
C ASP A 92 15.96 0.62 -25.40
N ALA A 93 16.81 0.81 -26.41
CA ALA A 93 18.26 0.96 -26.20
C ALA A 93 18.62 2.06 -25.15
N PRO A 94 18.20 3.31 -25.31
CA PRO A 94 18.50 4.35 -24.30
C PRO A 94 17.84 4.07 -22.96
N ARG A 95 16.61 3.54 -22.94
CA ARG A 95 15.87 3.26 -21.71
C ARG A 95 16.53 2.19 -20.85
N LEU A 96 17.07 1.15 -21.48
CA LEU A 96 17.79 0.08 -20.78
C LEU A 96 19.14 0.56 -20.24
N VAL A 97 19.83 1.46 -20.96
CA VAL A 97 21.04 2.11 -20.45
C VAL A 97 20.70 3.00 -19.24
N ASP A 98 19.62 3.79 -19.31
CA ASP A 98 19.16 4.59 -18.16
C ASP A 98 18.82 3.70 -16.95
N ALA A 99 18.23 2.53 -17.19
CA ALA A 99 17.96 1.56 -16.13
C ALA A 99 19.26 1.02 -15.50
N LEU A 100 20.30 0.71 -16.30
CA LEU A 100 21.62 0.34 -15.78
C LEU A 100 22.22 1.45 -14.92
N TRP A 101 22.17 2.70 -15.37
CA TRP A 101 22.61 3.86 -14.58
C TRP A 101 21.82 3.99 -13.28
N GLY A 102 20.51 3.71 -13.32
CA GLY A 102 19.68 3.68 -12.13
C GLY A 102 20.13 2.69 -11.04
N PHE A 103 20.80 1.61 -11.47
CA PHE A 103 21.39 0.60 -10.59
C PHE A 103 22.86 0.85 -10.24
N GLY A 104 23.48 1.90 -10.78
CA GLY A 104 24.88 2.26 -10.52
C GLY A 104 25.89 1.71 -11.53
N TYR A 105 25.44 1.22 -12.68
CA TYR A 105 26.31 0.69 -13.75
C TYR A 105 26.49 1.74 -14.86
N TYR A 106 27.26 2.81 -14.58
CA TYR A 106 27.41 3.96 -15.47
C TYR A 106 28.28 3.71 -16.70
N ALA A 107 29.04 2.62 -16.73
CA ALA A 107 29.77 2.14 -17.91
C ALA A 107 29.04 0.98 -18.62
N GLY A 108 27.85 0.63 -18.17
CA GLY A 108 27.08 -0.46 -18.74
C GLY A 108 26.63 -0.19 -20.17
N THR A 109 26.61 -1.22 -20.99
CA THR A 109 26.18 -1.15 -22.39
C THR A 109 25.12 -2.21 -22.70
N VAL A 110 24.26 -1.91 -23.66
CA VAL A 110 23.20 -2.83 -24.11
C VAL A 110 23.31 -3.01 -25.62
N SER A 111 23.29 -4.26 -26.07
CA SER A 111 23.26 -4.59 -27.48
C SER A 111 22.07 -5.48 -27.81
N PHE A 112 21.53 -5.30 -29.00
CA PHE A 112 20.34 -6.03 -29.46
C PHE A 112 20.72 -6.91 -30.62
N ARG A 113 20.15 -8.11 -30.66
CA ARG A 113 20.26 -9.02 -31.78
C ARG A 113 18.85 -9.51 -32.16
N ILE A 114 18.48 -9.31 -33.41
CA ILE A 114 17.27 -9.84 -34.00
C ILE A 114 17.68 -10.99 -34.92
N GLU A 115 17.22 -12.21 -34.62
CA GLU A 115 17.72 -13.44 -35.20
C GLU A 115 19.27 -13.51 -35.03
N ASP A 116 20.00 -13.58 -36.12
CA ASP A 116 21.47 -13.61 -36.09
C ASP A 116 22.13 -12.24 -36.37
N VAL A 117 21.32 -11.19 -36.54
CA VAL A 117 21.81 -9.84 -36.88
C VAL A 117 21.94 -8.98 -35.63
N VAL A 118 23.16 -8.53 -35.32
CA VAL A 118 23.42 -7.54 -34.26
C VAL A 118 23.05 -6.16 -34.81
N LEU A 119 22.25 -5.40 -34.07
CA LEU A 119 21.89 -4.03 -34.45
C LEU A 119 23.10 -3.10 -34.27
N GLY A 120 23.35 -2.28 -35.29
CA GLY A 120 24.45 -1.32 -35.29
C GLY A 120 24.50 -0.62 -36.65
N GLY A 121 23.84 0.53 -36.77
CA GLY A 121 23.76 1.33 -38.00
C GLY A 121 22.78 0.79 -39.04
N ASP A 122 22.53 1.60 -40.09
CA ASP A 122 21.42 1.41 -41.04
C ASP A 122 21.48 0.10 -41.83
N ALA A 123 22.67 -0.38 -42.18
CA ALA A 123 22.82 -1.61 -42.93
C ALA A 123 22.41 -2.84 -42.10
N ALA A 124 22.82 -2.87 -40.84
CA ALA A 124 22.41 -3.90 -39.89
C ALA A 124 20.88 -3.85 -39.57
N ALA A 125 20.34 -2.65 -39.41
CA ALA A 125 18.90 -2.43 -39.22
C ALA A 125 18.07 -3.03 -40.37
N ARG A 126 18.41 -2.71 -41.64
CA ARG A 126 17.74 -3.30 -42.81
C ARG A 126 17.94 -4.82 -42.91
N SER A 127 19.07 -5.34 -42.47
CA SER A 127 19.29 -6.79 -42.44
C SER A 127 18.50 -7.47 -41.37
N ALA A 128 18.38 -6.87 -40.18
CA ALA A 128 17.52 -7.35 -39.07
C ALA A 128 16.04 -7.40 -39.47
N VAL A 129 15.54 -6.37 -40.14
CA VAL A 129 14.16 -6.33 -40.67
C VAL A 129 13.95 -7.49 -41.66
N ARG A 130 14.87 -7.70 -42.62
CA ARG A 130 14.76 -8.83 -43.56
C ARG A 130 14.82 -10.19 -42.85
N ALA A 131 15.66 -10.35 -41.84
CA ALA A 131 15.75 -11.59 -41.06
C ALA A 131 14.48 -11.86 -40.28
N ALA A 132 13.92 -10.83 -39.64
CA ALA A 132 12.65 -10.93 -38.93
C ALA A 132 11.48 -11.29 -39.88
N GLU A 133 11.41 -10.67 -41.04
CA GLU A 133 10.39 -11.00 -42.07
C GLU A 133 10.56 -12.41 -42.65
N ALA A 134 11.79 -12.88 -42.81
CA ALA A 134 12.05 -14.24 -43.24
C ALA A 134 11.60 -15.33 -42.25
N ALA A 135 11.56 -14.99 -40.96
CA ALA A 135 11.04 -15.86 -39.89
C ALA A 135 9.49 -15.87 -39.82
N ARG A 136 8.82 -14.91 -40.47
CA ARG A 136 7.36 -14.77 -40.49
C ARG A 136 6.67 -16.09 -40.86
N ASN A 137 5.70 -16.51 -40.07
CA ASN A 137 4.93 -17.74 -40.26
C ASN A 137 5.75 -19.06 -40.18
N ARG A 138 7.03 -18.98 -39.78
CA ARG A 138 7.90 -20.16 -39.62
C ARG A 138 8.23 -20.43 -38.15
N SER A 139 8.58 -19.35 -37.42
CA SER A 139 8.98 -19.41 -36.01
C SER A 139 8.73 -18.08 -35.34
N LEU A 140 8.80 -18.04 -33.99
CA LEU A 140 8.91 -16.79 -33.26
C LEU A 140 10.23 -16.12 -33.59
N VAL A 141 10.21 -14.83 -33.93
CA VAL A 141 11.44 -14.06 -34.15
C VAL A 141 12.25 -13.99 -32.85
N ALA A 142 13.47 -14.42 -32.88
CA ALA A 142 14.34 -14.40 -31.70
C ALA A 142 14.95 -13.00 -31.49
N VAL A 143 14.60 -12.36 -30.37
CA VAL A 143 15.22 -11.10 -29.93
C VAL A 143 16.07 -11.37 -28.70
N ARG A 144 17.37 -11.11 -28.81
CA ARG A 144 18.31 -11.23 -27.70
C ARG A 144 18.80 -9.84 -27.31
N ILE A 145 18.68 -9.54 -26.03
CA ILE A 145 19.18 -8.30 -25.42
C ILE A 145 20.38 -8.69 -24.56
N SER A 146 21.56 -8.37 -25.02
CA SER A 146 22.80 -8.66 -24.29
C SER A 146 23.20 -7.41 -23.52
N VAL A 147 23.37 -7.56 -22.22
CA VAL A 147 23.73 -6.51 -21.28
C VAL A 147 25.17 -6.78 -20.81
N ASP A 148 26.05 -5.81 -21.00
CA ASP A 148 27.32 -5.74 -20.31
C ASP A 148 27.19 -4.70 -19.21
N GLN A 149 27.11 -5.17 -17.97
CA GLN A 149 26.89 -4.29 -16.80
C GLN A 149 28.10 -3.38 -16.55
N GLY A 150 29.30 -3.82 -16.93
CA GLY A 150 30.50 -3.13 -16.51
C GLY A 150 30.68 -3.11 -14.96
N PRO A 151 31.57 -2.25 -14.44
CA PRO A 151 31.82 -2.13 -13.02
C PRO A 151 30.68 -1.40 -12.31
N LEU A 152 30.39 -1.80 -11.06
CA LEU A 152 29.50 -1.06 -10.15
C LEU A 152 30.22 0.20 -9.65
N TYR A 153 29.51 1.33 -9.65
CA TYR A 153 29.99 2.62 -9.11
C TYR A 153 29.46 2.82 -7.71
N HIS A 154 30.23 3.55 -6.88
CA HIS A 154 29.89 3.82 -5.47
C HIS A 154 29.74 5.31 -5.21
N LEU A 155 28.88 5.68 -4.27
CA LEU A 155 28.78 7.05 -3.80
C LEU A 155 30.03 7.39 -2.98
N ARG A 156 30.75 8.44 -3.38
CA ARG A 156 31.95 8.92 -2.72
C ARG A 156 31.65 10.05 -1.75
N SER A 157 30.82 11.01 -2.16
CA SER A 157 30.48 12.14 -1.31
C SER A 157 29.04 12.65 -1.55
N ILE A 158 28.46 13.23 -0.50
CA ILE A 158 27.22 13.99 -0.58
C ILE A 158 27.48 15.37 0.00
N THR A 159 27.25 16.41 -0.80
CA THR A 159 27.36 17.81 -0.42
C THR A 159 25.98 18.46 -0.41
N VAL A 160 25.68 19.28 0.59
CA VAL A 160 24.41 19.98 0.69
C VAL A 160 24.68 21.47 0.79
N LEU A 161 24.15 22.23 -0.15
CA LEU A 161 24.35 23.66 -0.29
C LEU A 161 23.00 24.37 -0.23
N ASP A 162 23.01 25.59 0.25
CA ASP A 162 21.89 26.52 0.14
C ASP A 162 21.78 27.08 -1.31
N PRO A 163 20.73 27.88 -1.63
CA PRO A 163 20.59 28.48 -2.96
C PRO A 163 21.71 29.44 -3.37
N ALA A 164 22.48 29.97 -2.39
CA ALA A 164 23.65 30.80 -2.64
C ALA A 164 24.95 29.99 -2.84
N GLY A 165 24.88 28.67 -2.68
CA GLY A 165 26.04 27.78 -2.82
C GLY A 165 26.87 27.66 -1.55
N VAL A 166 26.33 28.04 -0.40
CA VAL A 166 27.00 27.94 0.91
C VAL A 166 26.61 26.64 1.60
N PRO A 167 27.56 25.89 2.18
CA PRO A 167 27.24 24.69 2.96
C PRO A 167 26.38 25.00 4.21
N PHE A 168 25.40 24.16 4.48
CA PHE A 168 24.63 24.27 5.72
C PHE A 168 25.48 23.91 6.95
N PRO A 169 25.20 24.54 8.11
CA PRO A 169 25.85 24.18 9.36
C PRO A 169 25.42 22.75 9.80
N PRO A 170 26.28 22.04 10.59
CA PRO A 170 26.00 20.66 11.01
C PRO A 170 24.71 20.48 11.81
N GLU A 171 24.20 21.53 12.43
CA GLU A 171 22.94 21.53 13.17
C GLU A 171 21.76 21.38 12.23
N ALA A 172 21.79 22.05 11.06
CA ALA A 172 20.72 21.97 10.06
C ALA A 172 20.81 20.72 9.19
N VAL A 173 22.04 20.30 8.86
CA VAL A 173 22.28 19.06 8.09
C VAL A 173 23.18 18.13 8.89
N PRO A 174 22.59 17.28 9.76
CA PRO A 174 23.35 16.34 10.55
C PRO A 174 24.18 15.38 9.71
N ALA A 175 25.38 15.07 10.16
CA ALA A 175 26.34 14.20 9.46
C ALA A 175 25.78 12.84 9.03
N ARG A 176 24.76 12.29 9.74
CA ARG A 176 24.08 11.05 9.34
C ARG A 176 23.41 11.11 7.97
N LEU A 177 23.10 12.31 7.46
CA LEU A 177 22.45 12.49 6.15
C LEU A 177 23.46 12.54 5.01
N THR A 178 24.69 13.02 5.28
CA THR A 178 25.78 13.17 4.30
C THR A 178 26.83 12.08 4.40
N ARG A 179 26.99 11.45 5.59
CA ARG A 179 27.94 10.37 5.79
C ARG A 179 27.48 9.13 5.00
N LEU A 180 28.39 8.59 4.24
CA LEU A 180 28.24 7.32 3.54
C LEU A 180 28.96 6.22 4.34
N GLY A 181 28.41 5.01 4.29
CA GLY A 181 29.12 3.81 4.70
C GLY A 181 30.16 3.41 3.63
N ASP A 182 30.92 2.37 3.94
CA ASP A 182 31.85 1.80 2.95
C ASP A 182 31.06 1.16 1.82
N ASP A 183 31.52 1.37 0.59
CA ASP A 183 31.01 0.74 -0.64
C ASP A 183 29.50 0.91 -0.92
N VAL A 184 28.94 2.07 -0.61
CA VAL A 184 27.52 2.36 -0.92
C VAL A 184 27.32 2.46 -2.44
N PRO A 185 26.54 1.59 -3.08
CA PRO A 185 26.30 1.66 -4.52
C PRO A 185 25.66 2.99 -4.94
N ALA A 186 26.13 3.56 -6.04
CA ALA A 186 25.61 4.81 -6.61
C ALA A 186 24.29 4.61 -7.35
N ARG A 187 23.30 4.02 -6.66
CA ARG A 187 21.96 3.78 -7.20
C ARG A 187 21.11 5.05 -7.14
N SER A 188 20.31 5.29 -8.17
CA SER A 188 19.35 6.39 -8.18
C SER A 188 18.40 6.36 -6.98
N SER A 189 17.96 5.18 -6.56
CA SER A 189 17.11 5.00 -5.36
C SER A 189 17.79 5.48 -4.08
N THR A 190 19.09 5.23 -3.93
CA THR A 190 19.88 5.70 -2.77
C THR A 190 19.97 7.22 -2.76
N VAL A 191 20.24 7.84 -3.92
CA VAL A 191 20.32 9.29 -4.06
C VAL A 191 18.96 9.95 -3.75
N LEU A 192 17.87 9.42 -4.30
CA LEU A 192 16.51 9.91 -4.05
C LEU A 192 16.09 9.72 -2.58
N ALA A 193 16.47 8.62 -1.95
CA ALA A 193 16.20 8.41 -0.53
C ALA A 193 16.95 9.43 0.36
N ARG A 194 18.19 9.80 -0.01
CA ARG A 194 18.94 10.85 0.69
C ARG A 194 18.30 12.23 0.48
N GLU A 195 17.88 12.54 -0.72
CA GLU A 195 17.13 13.75 -1.03
C GLU A 195 15.85 13.87 -0.18
N ALA A 196 15.04 12.82 -0.15
CA ALA A 196 13.82 12.80 0.66
C ALA A 196 14.14 12.96 2.17
N ALA A 197 15.20 12.33 2.66
CA ALA A 197 15.61 12.45 4.05
C ALA A 197 16.11 13.86 4.41
N LEU A 198 16.76 14.57 3.48
CA LEU A 198 17.15 15.97 3.65
C LEU A 198 15.92 16.89 3.76
N VAL A 199 14.97 16.76 2.83
CA VAL A 199 13.71 17.54 2.87
C VAL A 199 12.96 17.26 4.17
N ASP A 200 12.85 16.00 4.56
CA ASP A 200 12.17 15.60 5.80
C ASP A 200 12.87 16.15 7.07
N GLN A 201 14.21 16.25 7.04
CA GLN A 201 14.97 16.89 8.13
C GLN A 201 14.59 18.38 8.28
N PHE A 202 14.62 19.15 7.19
CA PHE A 202 14.24 20.56 7.23
C PHE A 202 12.77 20.75 7.63
N ARG A 203 11.89 19.87 7.17
CA ARG A 203 10.48 19.89 7.59
C ARG A 203 10.32 19.63 9.08
N ARG A 204 11.10 18.70 9.66
CA ARG A 204 11.12 18.47 11.13
C ARG A 204 11.63 19.68 11.91
N GLU A 205 12.50 20.49 11.30
CA GLU A 205 13.03 21.71 11.92
C GLU A 205 12.12 22.94 11.78
N GLY A 206 10.92 22.75 11.24
CA GLY A 206 9.91 23.78 11.13
C GLY A 206 9.80 24.45 9.77
N HIS A 207 10.37 23.87 8.70
CA HIS A 207 10.33 24.39 7.34
C HIS A 207 9.33 23.63 6.45
N PRO A 208 8.04 23.98 6.41
CA PRO A 208 7.01 23.20 5.69
C PRO A 208 7.26 23.13 4.18
N PHE A 209 7.88 24.13 3.59
CA PHE A 209 8.09 24.26 2.15
C PHE A 209 9.50 23.89 1.71
N ALA A 210 10.27 23.21 2.56
CA ALA A 210 11.61 22.74 2.20
C ALA A 210 11.57 21.89 0.92
N LYS A 211 12.45 22.19 -0.01
CA LYS A 211 12.56 21.49 -1.30
C LYS A 211 14.00 21.47 -1.80
N VAL A 212 14.33 20.46 -2.58
CA VAL A 212 15.56 20.43 -3.35
C VAL A 212 15.33 21.15 -4.67
N LEU A 213 16.09 22.21 -4.92
CA LEU A 213 16.04 22.99 -6.16
C LEU A 213 16.77 22.29 -7.29
N ARG A 214 17.91 21.68 -6.96
CA ARG A 214 18.77 21.02 -7.93
C ARG A 214 19.53 19.87 -7.29
N ARG A 215 19.72 18.82 -8.05
CA ARG A 215 20.55 17.67 -7.74
C ARG A 215 21.58 17.50 -8.87
N ASP A 216 22.84 17.64 -8.53
CA ASP A 216 23.95 17.58 -9.45
C ASP A 216 24.80 16.31 -9.17
N PRO A 217 24.51 15.17 -9.79
CA PRO A 217 25.37 14.00 -9.72
C PRO A 217 26.54 14.15 -10.70
N VAL A 218 27.75 13.91 -10.23
CA VAL A 218 28.98 13.89 -11.04
C VAL A 218 29.60 12.50 -10.97
N VAL A 219 29.70 11.83 -12.11
CA VAL A 219 30.27 10.49 -12.23
C VAL A 219 31.73 10.57 -12.64
N ASP A 220 32.62 10.02 -11.81
CA ASP A 220 34.02 9.85 -12.04
C ASP A 220 34.30 8.42 -12.56
N HIS A 221 34.45 8.28 -13.85
CA HIS A 221 34.68 6.97 -14.49
C HIS A 221 36.03 6.35 -14.11
N ALA A 222 37.06 7.17 -13.85
CA ALA A 222 38.37 6.67 -13.48
C ALA A 222 38.38 6.09 -12.06
N ALA A 223 37.71 6.76 -11.15
CA ALA A 223 37.56 6.31 -9.75
C ALA A 223 36.38 5.34 -9.54
N ARG A 224 35.53 5.13 -10.54
CA ARG A 224 34.26 4.38 -10.43
C ARG A 224 33.40 4.90 -9.28
N ALA A 225 33.32 6.21 -9.14
CA ALA A 225 32.69 6.90 -8.03
C ALA A 225 31.72 7.96 -8.51
N MET A 226 30.77 8.32 -7.64
CA MET A 226 29.81 9.39 -7.85
C MET A 226 29.85 10.34 -6.68
N ASP A 227 29.90 11.63 -6.98
CA ASP A 227 29.66 12.72 -6.03
C ASP A 227 28.30 13.33 -6.33
N VAL A 228 27.53 13.64 -5.27
CA VAL A 228 26.20 14.24 -5.43
C VAL A 228 26.14 15.54 -4.63
N THR A 229 25.77 16.62 -5.31
CA THR A 229 25.50 17.91 -4.66
C THR A 229 23.99 18.18 -4.70
N PHE A 230 23.39 18.42 -3.52
CA PHE A 230 22.02 18.88 -3.39
C PHE A 230 22.01 20.38 -3.08
N VAL A 231 21.27 21.15 -3.87
CA VAL A 231 20.96 22.55 -3.57
C VAL A 231 19.56 22.58 -2.97
N VAL A 232 19.47 22.92 -1.69
CA VAL A 232 18.25 22.86 -0.90
C VAL A 232 17.78 24.27 -0.54
N ASP A 233 16.52 24.57 -0.83
CA ASP A 233 15.83 25.74 -0.31
C ASP A 233 14.97 25.31 0.87
N PRO A 234 15.33 25.64 2.11
CA PRO A 234 14.52 25.31 3.27
C PRO A 234 13.18 26.07 3.31
N GLY A 235 13.13 27.25 2.66
CA GLY A 235 12.01 28.18 2.85
C GLY A 235 11.94 28.75 4.27
N PRO A 236 10.90 29.52 4.61
CA PRO A 236 10.71 30.08 5.94
C PRO A 236 10.34 29.02 6.98
N LYS A 237 10.72 29.25 8.24
CA LYS A 237 10.15 28.52 9.38
C LYS A 237 8.72 28.97 9.61
N ALA A 238 7.86 28.06 10.00
CA ALA A 238 6.47 28.34 10.29
C ALA A 238 6.01 27.70 11.61
N ALA A 239 5.02 28.34 12.23
CA ALA A 239 4.19 27.73 13.26
C ALA A 239 2.90 27.21 12.62
N LEU A 240 2.19 26.33 13.32
CA LEU A 240 0.86 25.91 12.92
C LEU A 240 -0.11 27.08 13.03
N GLY A 241 -0.89 27.30 11.99
CA GLY A 241 -1.95 28.29 11.94
C GLY A 241 -3.30 27.71 12.31
N THR A 242 -4.35 28.36 11.82
CA THR A 242 -5.73 27.93 12.06
C THR A 242 -5.99 26.55 11.44
N VAL A 243 -6.57 25.64 12.23
CA VAL A 243 -6.99 24.33 11.76
C VAL A 243 -8.45 24.38 11.32
N THR A 244 -8.70 24.18 10.04
CA THR A 244 -10.05 24.18 9.45
C THR A 244 -10.54 22.76 9.21
N VAL A 245 -11.67 22.40 9.84
CA VAL A 245 -12.34 21.10 9.63
C VAL A 245 -13.33 21.20 8.48
N ARG A 246 -13.33 20.22 7.58
CA ARG A 246 -14.21 20.15 6.41
C ARG A 246 -14.76 18.72 6.22
N GLY A 247 -15.94 18.61 5.63
CA GLY A 247 -16.52 17.31 5.21
C GLY A 247 -17.44 16.67 6.23
N THR A 248 -17.69 17.29 7.38
CA THR A 248 -18.76 16.90 8.31
C THR A 248 -20.14 17.20 7.71
N LYS A 249 -21.11 16.33 7.94
CA LYS A 249 -22.51 16.45 7.50
C LYS A 249 -23.47 16.31 8.70
N ASN A 250 -23.36 15.22 9.42
CA ASN A 250 -24.18 14.86 10.57
C ASN A 250 -23.39 14.95 11.89
N LEU A 251 -22.06 14.89 11.81
CA LEU A 251 -21.17 15.02 12.96
C LEU A 251 -20.87 16.50 13.22
N ASP A 252 -21.03 16.96 14.46
CA ASP A 252 -20.66 18.32 14.85
C ASP A 252 -19.14 18.56 14.61
N PRO A 253 -18.76 19.58 13.82
CA PRO A 253 -17.35 19.95 13.64
C PRO A 253 -16.63 20.24 14.96
N ALA A 254 -17.32 20.66 16.00
CA ALA A 254 -16.74 20.92 17.32
C ALA A 254 -16.16 19.63 17.93
N VAL A 255 -16.81 18.49 17.70
CA VAL A 255 -16.29 17.18 18.13
C VAL A 255 -14.97 16.86 17.43
N VAL A 256 -14.85 17.09 16.12
CA VAL A 256 -13.59 16.89 15.40
C VAL A 256 -12.51 17.82 15.95
N ARG A 257 -12.85 19.09 16.19
CA ARG A 257 -11.91 20.07 16.78
C ARG A 257 -11.40 19.67 18.16
N SER A 258 -12.24 19.06 19.01
CA SER A 258 -11.81 18.60 20.34
C SER A 258 -10.78 17.48 20.32
N PHE A 259 -10.62 16.78 19.17
CA PHE A 259 -9.57 15.79 18.96
C PHE A 259 -8.30 16.38 18.33
N ILE A 260 -8.29 17.67 18.00
CA ILE A 260 -7.12 18.38 17.50
C ILE A 260 -6.43 19.07 18.70
N TYR A 261 -5.32 18.48 19.12
CA TYR A 261 -4.60 18.94 20.31
C TYR A 261 -3.49 19.94 20.01
N ALA A 262 -3.25 20.22 18.73
CA ALA A 262 -2.33 21.24 18.28
C ALA A 262 -3.02 22.63 18.36
N GLU A 263 -2.32 23.60 18.88
CA GLU A 263 -2.80 24.98 19.01
C GLU A 263 -2.16 25.89 17.93
N PRO A 264 -2.87 26.94 17.49
CA PRO A 264 -2.25 27.96 16.65
C PRO A 264 -1.02 28.57 17.37
N GLY A 265 0.12 28.61 16.67
CA GLY A 265 1.40 29.04 17.23
C GLY A 265 2.34 27.90 17.63
N ASP A 266 1.86 26.66 17.73
CA ASP A 266 2.75 25.52 17.94
C ASP A 266 3.75 25.38 16.80
N PRO A 267 4.99 24.95 17.05
CA PRO A 267 5.98 24.72 16.00
C PRO A 267 5.47 23.72 14.96
N TYR A 268 5.61 24.07 13.69
CA TYR A 268 5.31 23.13 12.62
C TYR A 268 6.24 21.91 12.69
N SER A 269 5.67 20.73 12.51
CA SER A 269 6.40 19.50 12.20
C SER A 269 5.49 18.49 11.48
N PRO A 270 6.02 17.61 10.61
CA PRO A 270 5.26 16.52 10.01
C PRO A 270 4.65 15.59 11.05
N GLN A 271 5.30 15.45 12.21
CA GLN A 271 4.79 14.67 13.33
C GLN A 271 3.52 15.26 13.91
N ALA A 272 3.45 16.58 14.11
CA ALA A 272 2.25 17.26 14.60
C ALA A 272 1.03 16.99 13.71
N LEU A 273 1.20 17.03 12.38
CA LEU A 273 0.13 16.69 11.44
C LEU A 273 -0.29 15.22 11.49
N THR A 274 0.68 14.34 11.67
CA THR A 274 0.42 12.91 11.86
C THR A 274 -0.36 12.65 13.14
N ASP A 275 -0.03 13.36 14.21
CA ASP A 275 -0.70 13.24 15.51
C ASP A 275 -2.13 13.80 15.44
N ILE A 276 -2.35 14.92 14.75
CA ILE A 276 -3.70 15.41 14.43
C ILE A 276 -4.51 14.35 13.69
N ARG A 277 -3.95 13.77 12.64
CA ARG A 277 -4.64 12.72 11.88
C ARG A 277 -4.94 11.51 12.76
N ARG A 278 -4.00 11.06 13.57
CA ARG A 278 -4.15 9.89 14.46
C ARG A 278 -5.23 10.13 15.51
N SER A 279 -5.23 11.30 16.14
CA SER A 279 -6.22 11.62 17.18
C SER A 279 -7.63 11.75 16.60
N VAL A 280 -7.82 12.47 15.49
CA VAL A 280 -9.12 12.61 14.82
C VAL A 280 -9.64 11.27 14.28
N SER A 281 -8.75 10.39 13.81
CA SER A 281 -9.13 9.04 13.35
C SER A 281 -9.69 8.12 14.46
N ARG A 282 -9.59 8.50 15.72
CA ARG A 282 -10.21 7.78 16.85
C ARG A 282 -11.73 7.95 16.90
N ILE A 283 -12.27 8.95 16.23
CA ILE A 283 -13.72 9.19 16.18
C ILE A 283 -14.34 8.09 15.30
N GLU A 284 -15.13 7.23 15.91
CA GLU A 284 -15.70 6.03 15.27
C GLU A 284 -16.65 6.37 14.11
N ALA A 285 -17.31 7.53 14.20
CA ALA A 285 -18.19 8.05 13.15
C ALA A 285 -17.46 8.41 11.86
N LEU A 286 -16.09 8.51 11.87
CA LEU A 286 -15.31 8.87 10.70
C LEU A 286 -14.79 7.63 9.95
N GLY A 287 -14.93 7.63 8.62
CA GLY A 287 -14.41 6.62 7.72
C GLY A 287 -13.04 6.96 7.14
N GLY A 288 -12.74 8.25 7.05
CA GLY A 288 -11.46 8.74 6.54
C GLY A 288 -11.11 10.09 7.12
N VAL A 289 -9.82 10.30 7.35
CA VAL A 289 -9.26 11.58 7.83
C VAL A 289 -8.02 11.89 6.99
N ARG A 290 -8.03 13.05 6.35
CA ARG A 290 -6.89 13.58 5.59
C ARG A 290 -6.51 14.93 6.17
N VAL A 291 -5.27 15.05 6.61
CA VAL A 291 -4.70 16.34 7.04
C VAL A 291 -3.86 16.89 5.89
N ARG A 292 -4.11 18.13 5.51
CA ARG A 292 -3.40 18.83 4.43
C ARG A 292 -2.85 20.14 4.96
N GLU A 293 -1.66 20.47 4.52
CA GLU A 293 -1.01 21.75 4.73
C GLU A 293 -1.52 22.79 3.72
N GLY A 294 -1.52 24.04 4.09
CA GLY A 294 -1.71 25.13 3.16
C GLY A 294 -0.55 25.21 2.14
N THR A 295 -0.82 25.78 1.00
CA THR A 295 0.17 25.96 -0.07
C THR A 295 1.04 27.22 0.11
N ALA A 296 0.67 28.08 1.06
CA ALA A 296 1.38 29.29 1.44
C ALA A 296 1.15 29.57 2.93
N LEU A 297 2.03 30.35 3.52
CA LEU A 297 1.81 30.88 4.87
C LEU A 297 0.76 31.99 4.85
N ASP A 298 0.03 32.11 5.95
CA ASP A 298 -0.83 33.24 6.22
C ASP A 298 0.02 34.52 6.44
N PRO A 299 -0.57 35.74 6.37
CA PRO A 299 0.17 37.00 6.56
C PRO A 299 0.91 37.11 7.90
N ASP A 300 0.49 36.35 8.91
CA ASP A 300 1.12 36.29 10.24
C ASP A 300 2.30 35.28 10.30
N GLY A 301 2.64 34.65 9.17
CA GLY A 301 3.72 33.64 9.07
C GLY A 301 3.36 32.26 9.56
N THR A 302 2.08 32.00 9.86
CA THR A 302 1.62 30.67 10.26
C THR A 302 1.17 29.82 9.07
N LEU A 303 1.21 28.50 9.21
CA LEU A 303 0.80 27.53 8.19
C LEU A 303 -0.65 27.09 8.44
N PRO A 304 -1.62 27.43 7.58
CA PRO A 304 -2.98 26.94 7.73
C PRO A 304 -3.04 25.42 7.50
N VAL A 305 -3.82 24.74 8.32
CA VAL A 305 -4.00 23.29 8.26
C VAL A 305 -5.46 22.96 7.96
N PHE A 306 -5.69 22.04 7.05
CA PHE A 306 -7.02 21.57 6.68
C PHE A 306 -7.18 20.10 7.08
N VAL A 307 -8.24 19.81 7.82
CA VAL A 307 -8.63 18.46 8.23
C VAL A 307 -9.90 18.08 7.47
N ASP A 308 -9.72 17.33 6.39
CA ASP A 308 -10.82 16.82 5.58
C ASP A 308 -11.26 15.47 6.13
N VAL A 309 -12.52 15.35 6.51
CA VAL A 309 -13.08 14.13 7.07
C VAL A 309 -14.18 13.56 6.17
N THR A 310 -14.34 12.25 6.24
CA THR A 310 -15.45 11.54 5.58
C THR A 310 -16.18 10.74 6.64
N GLU A 311 -17.50 10.95 6.78
CA GLU A 311 -18.31 10.22 7.73
C GLU A 311 -18.61 8.80 7.23
N ARG A 312 -18.72 7.86 8.16
CA ARG A 312 -19.21 6.51 7.90
C ARG A 312 -20.74 6.50 7.92
N THR A 313 -21.34 5.47 7.32
CA THR A 313 -22.74 5.14 7.58
C THR A 313 -22.96 4.98 9.08
N PRO A 314 -23.95 5.70 9.66
CA PRO A 314 -24.14 5.69 11.11
C PRO A 314 -24.57 4.32 11.63
N HIS A 315 -25.47 3.63 10.94
CA HIS A 315 -26.05 2.37 11.40
C HIS A 315 -25.26 1.15 10.88
N ILE A 316 -25.07 0.19 11.78
CA ILE A 316 -24.50 -1.12 11.46
C ILE A 316 -25.40 -2.19 12.05
N VAL A 317 -25.62 -3.24 11.27
CA VAL A 317 -26.28 -4.47 11.72
C VAL A 317 -25.36 -5.64 11.38
N GLY A 318 -25.22 -6.55 12.31
CA GLY A 318 -24.49 -7.79 12.07
C GLY A 318 -25.19 -8.97 12.73
N VAL A 319 -25.16 -10.11 12.03
CA VAL A 319 -25.69 -11.38 12.54
C VAL A 319 -24.63 -12.46 12.29
N SER A 320 -24.42 -13.31 13.28
CA SER A 320 -23.51 -14.45 13.18
C SER A 320 -24.09 -15.67 13.88
N ALA A 321 -23.86 -16.84 13.31
CA ALA A 321 -24.15 -18.11 13.94
C ALA A 321 -22.83 -18.77 14.38
N ARG A 322 -22.88 -19.45 15.53
CA ARG A 322 -21.74 -20.21 16.06
C ARG A 322 -22.18 -21.57 16.53
N TYR A 323 -21.28 -22.51 16.52
CA TYR A 323 -21.45 -23.80 17.16
C TYR A 323 -20.21 -24.13 18.01
N SER A 324 -20.45 -24.46 19.27
CA SER A 324 -19.42 -24.88 20.21
C SER A 324 -19.82 -26.24 20.76
N THR A 325 -18.86 -27.14 20.94
CA THR A 325 -19.09 -28.44 21.60
C THR A 325 -19.39 -28.29 23.09
N VAL A 326 -19.07 -27.14 23.68
CA VAL A 326 -19.29 -26.80 25.10
C VAL A 326 -20.61 -26.07 25.29
N ASP A 327 -20.87 -25.05 24.45
CA ASP A 327 -22.03 -24.13 24.62
C ASP A 327 -23.20 -24.48 23.67
N GLY A 328 -23.01 -25.43 22.75
CA GLY A 328 -23.97 -25.76 21.71
C GLY A 328 -24.10 -24.72 20.60
N PRO A 329 -25.17 -24.75 19.81
CA PRO A 329 -25.47 -23.74 18.82
C PRO A 329 -25.82 -22.40 19.46
N GLY A 330 -25.38 -21.32 18.79
CA GLY A 330 -25.70 -19.96 19.23
C GLY A 330 -25.83 -19.02 18.05
N VAL A 331 -26.60 -17.96 18.27
CA VAL A 331 -26.76 -16.85 17.32
C VAL A 331 -26.48 -15.56 18.06
N ARG A 332 -25.68 -14.69 17.42
CA ARG A 332 -25.41 -13.35 17.90
C ARG A 332 -25.89 -12.36 16.85
N ALA A 333 -26.63 -11.36 17.28
CA ALA A 333 -26.97 -10.21 16.48
C ALA A 333 -26.50 -8.94 17.19
N TYR A 334 -26.14 -7.93 16.44
CA TYR A 334 -25.89 -6.62 17.01
C TYR A 334 -26.40 -5.52 16.07
N TRP A 335 -26.76 -4.42 16.71
CA TRP A 335 -27.05 -3.16 16.07
C TRP A 335 -26.19 -2.08 16.71
N ALA A 336 -25.65 -1.16 15.91
CA ALA A 336 -24.93 -0.02 16.44
C ALA A 336 -25.23 1.23 15.63
N ASP A 337 -25.25 2.37 16.35
CA ASP A 337 -25.23 3.71 15.77
C ASP A 337 -23.96 4.42 16.21
N ARG A 338 -23.22 5.00 15.25
CA ARG A 338 -21.92 5.65 15.49
C ARG A 338 -22.01 7.14 15.71
N ASN A 339 -23.18 7.73 15.62
CA ASN A 339 -23.37 9.17 15.78
C ASN A 339 -24.79 9.49 16.25
N LEU A 340 -25.17 8.91 17.38
CA LEU A 340 -26.55 8.84 17.86
C LEU A 340 -27.21 10.23 18.01
N PHE A 341 -26.47 11.24 18.48
CA PHE A 341 -26.98 12.60 18.74
C PHE A 341 -26.18 13.67 17.97
N GLY A 342 -25.29 13.28 17.04
CA GLY A 342 -24.46 14.24 16.30
C GLY A 342 -23.12 14.57 16.96
N GLY A 343 -22.89 14.14 18.18
CA GLY A 343 -21.65 14.36 18.94
C GLY A 343 -20.66 13.20 18.86
N GLY A 344 -20.81 12.29 17.88
CA GLY A 344 -19.95 11.11 17.74
C GLY A 344 -20.22 10.04 18.78
N GLU A 345 -21.36 10.09 19.48
CA GLU A 345 -21.77 9.07 20.44
C GLU A 345 -22.04 7.76 19.72
N THR A 346 -21.48 6.68 20.26
CA THR A 346 -21.76 5.34 19.77
C THR A 346 -22.68 4.60 20.74
N LEU A 347 -23.81 4.11 20.23
CA LEU A 347 -24.66 3.15 20.95
C LEU A 347 -24.58 1.81 20.23
N ARG A 348 -24.20 0.77 20.96
CA ARG A 348 -24.17 -0.60 20.48
C ARG A 348 -25.06 -1.48 21.34
N ILE A 349 -25.92 -2.25 20.70
CA ILE A 349 -26.79 -3.25 21.34
C ILE A 349 -26.40 -4.61 20.78
N ASP A 350 -25.99 -5.51 21.66
CA ASP A 350 -25.62 -6.89 21.33
C ASP A 350 -26.68 -7.83 21.94
N ALA A 351 -27.18 -8.76 21.14
CA ALA A 351 -28.01 -9.86 21.57
C ALA A 351 -27.33 -11.19 21.25
N ASP A 352 -27.15 -12.02 22.25
CA ASP A 352 -26.54 -13.36 22.11
C ASP A 352 -27.56 -14.40 22.65
N LEU A 353 -27.83 -15.41 21.85
CA LEU A 353 -28.66 -16.54 22.22
C LEU A 353 -27.87 -17.83 22.01
N SER A 354 -27.88 -18.71 23.01
CA SER A 354 -27.22 -20.02 22.94
C SER A 354 -28.13 -21.10 23.47
N TYR A 355 -27.98 -22.31 22.96
CA TYR A 355 -28.76 -23.44 23.38
C TYR A 355 -27.91 -24.63 23.79
N LEU A 356 -27.78 -24.87 25.07
CA LEU A 356 -27.04 -25.97 25.63
C LEU A 356 -27.90 -27.23 25.73
N GLY A 357 -28.12 -27.94 24.66
CA GLY A 357 -29.01 -29.10 24.70
C GLY A 357 -29.01 -29.98 23.47
N LEU A 358 -28.36 -29.56 22.41
CA LEU A 358 -28.26 -30.35 21.18
C LEU A 358 -27.05 -31.33 21.17
N GLY A 359 -26.44 -31.58 22.30
CA GLY A 359 -25.32 -32.46 22.40
C GLY A 359 -25.42 -33.48 23.52
N THR A 360 -25.99 -34.63 23.22
CA THR A 360 -25.99 -35.89 23.96
C THR A 360 -27.08 -36.03 25.09
N ASP A 361 -27.86 -37.08 24.98
CA ASP A 361 -28.75 -37.62 26.01
C ASP A 361 -28.11 -37.82 27.39
N TYR A 362 -26.79 -37.91 27.43
CA TYR A 362 -26.02 -38.04 28.66
C TYR A 362 -26.13 -36.84 29.59
N TYR A 363 -26.01 -35.63 29.07
CA TYR A 363 -26.09 -34.40 29.87
C TYR A 363 -27.51 -34.04 30.25
N ALA A 364 -28.50 -34.34 29.39
CA ALA A 364 -29.91 -34.16 29.71
C ALA A 364 -30.35 -35.10 30.84
N ARG A 365 -29.90 -36.34 30.86
CA ARG A 365 -30.15 -37.31 31.92
C ARG A 365 -29.56 -36.90 33.27
N ARG A 366 -28.34 -36.40 33.26
CA ARG A 366 -27.61 -35.94 34.46
C ARG A 366 -28.23 -34.70 35.09
N ARG A 367 -28.72 -33.77 34.32
CA ARG A 367 -29.47 -32.58 34.81
C ARG A 367 -30.78 -32.96 35.46
N LYS A 368 -31.50 -33.90 34.89
CA LYS A 368 -32.76 -34.41 35.45
C LYS A 368 -32.54 -35.10 36.79
N LEU A 369 -31.45 -35.81 36.96
CA LEU A 369 -31.05 -36.46 38.21
C LEU A 369 -30.59 -35.45 39.29
N ALA A 370 -30.09 -34.27 38.89
CA ALA A 370 -29.66 -33.22 39.82
C ALA A 370 -30.78 -32.23 40.18
N GLY A 371 -32.02 -32.44 39.72
CA GLY A 371 -33.16 -31.56 39.99
C GLY A 371 -33.07 -30.17 39.33
N ILE A 372 -32.20 -30.01 38.34
CA ILE A 372 -32.02 -28.73 37.65
C ILE A 372 -32.88 -28.72 36.38
N GLU A 373 -34.10 -28.24 36.51
CA GLU A 373 -35.01 -27.99 35.36
C GLU A 373 -34.58 -26.70 34.62
N THR A 374 -33.55 -26.77 33.81
CA THR A 374 -33.21 -25.68 32.88
C THR A 374 -33.49 -26.13 31.45
N ASN A 375 -34.21 -25.31 30.71
CA ASN A 375 -34.52 -25.57 29.30
C ASN A 375 -33.28 -25.42 28.35
N GLY A 376 -32.07 -25.29 28.86
CA GLY A 376 -30.83 -25.18 28.08
C GLY A 376 -30.65 -23.85 27.30
N LEU A 377 -31.67 -23.00 27.32
CA LEU A 377 -31.61 -21.71 26.61
C LEU A 377 -30.88 -20.68 27.46
N GLY A 378 -29.74 -20.23 26.99
CA GLY A 378 -29.00 -19.07 27.50
C GLY A 378 -29.22 -17.86 26.59
N GLY A 379 -29.15 -16.68 27.16
CA GLY A 379 -29.24 -15.47 26.38
C GLY A 379 -28.65 -14.28 27.11
N ARG A 380 -28.06 -13.35 26.36
CA ARG A 380 -27.50 -12.11 26.88
C ARG A 380 -27.94 -10.95 25.99
N LEU A 381 -28.42 -9.90 26.57
CA LEU A 381 -28.64 -8.60 25.93
C LEU A 381 -27.70 -7.60 26.61
N ALA A 382 -26.90 -6.90 25.84
CA ALA A 382 -25.96 -5.90 26.34
C ALA A 382 -26.15 -4.60 25.55
N ALA A 383 -26.04 -3.47 26.22
CA ALA A 383 -25.99 -2.15 25.60
C ALA A 383 -24.72 -1.46 26.07
N THR A 384 -23.97 -0.88 25.10
CA THR A 384 -22.76 -0.12 25.36
C THR A 384 -22.92 1.25 24.71
N PHE A 385 -22.77 2.29 25.51
CA PHE A 385 -22.76 3.69 25.06
C PHE A 385 -21.39 4.29 25.29
N VAL A 386 -20.87 4.96 24.26
CA VAL A 386 -19.61 5.69 24.33
C VAL A 386 -19.85 7.11 23.87
N LYS A 387 -19.52 8.09 24.71
CA LYS A 387 -19.45 9.50 24.31
C LYS A 387 -17.99 9.93 24.28
N PRO A 388 -17.42 10.19 23.09
CA PRO A 388 -16.06 10.67 22.97
C PRO A 388 -15.95 12.14 23.43
N ALA A 389 -14.76 12.53 23.85
CA ALA A 389 -14.40 13.90 24.21
C ALA A 389 -15.42 14.57 25.18
N LEU A 390 -15.73 13.90 26.29
CA LEU A 390 -16.69 14.40 27.27
C LEU A 390 -16.35 15.83 27.71
N PHE A 391 -17.30 16.75 27.56
CA PHE A 391 -17.12 18.19 27.82
C PHE A 391 -15.95 18.82 27.04
N GLY A 392 -15.62 18.32 25.85
CA GLY A 392 -14.50 18.83 25.05
C GLY A 392 -13.12 18.43 25.57
N THR A 393 -13.05 17.53 26.55
CA THR A 393 -11.79 17.04 27.14
C THR A 393 -11.25 15.82 26.36
N ARG A 394 -10.09 15.31 26.79
CA ARG A 394 -9.49 14.06 26.24
C ARG A 394 -10.07 12.78 26.82
N ASN A 395 -11.13 12.89 27.62
CA ASN A 395 -11.77 11.77 28.30
C ASN A 395 -13.01 11.32 27.53
N ASP A 396 -13.17 10.01 27.41
CA ASP A 396 -14.38 9.40 26.86
C ASP A 396 -15.24 8.85 28.01
N LEU A 397 -16.55 9.04 27.92
CA LEU A 397 -17.50 8.38 28.82
C LEU A 397 -17.90 7.05 28.21
N LEU A 398 -17.70 5.97 28.95
CA LEU A 398 -18.20 4.64 28.60
C LEU A 398 -19.21 4.20 29.65
N ALA A 399 -20.41 3.85 29.20
CA ALA A 399 -21.44 3.25 30.03
C ALA A 399 -21.88 1.93 29.40
N SER A 400 -21.99 0.87 30.19
CA SER A 400 -22.47 -0.42 29.71
C SER A 400 -23.46 -1.03 30.72
N ALA A 401 -24.46 -1.67 30.16
CA ALA A 401 -25.44 -2.44 30.94
C ALA A 401 -25.69 -3.77 30.22
N PHE A 402 -25.92 -4.81 30.97
CA PHE A 402 -26.33 -6.10 30.39
C PHE A 402 -27.34 -6.82 31.31
N ILE A 403 -28.15 -7.63 30.66
CA ILE A 403 -29.00 -8.61 31.32
C ILE A 403 -28.81 -9.93 30.61
N GLY A 404 -28.70 -11.01 31.36
CA GLY A 404 -28.47 -12.29 30.73
C GLY A 404 -28.72 -13.47 31.66
N ARG A 405 -29.05 -14.59 31.05
CA ARG A 405 -29.08 -15.90 31.66
C ARG A 405 -27.97 -16.74 31.05
N GLU A 406 -27.02 -17.09 31.88
CA GLU A 406 -25.91 -17.98 31.49
C GLU A 406 -26.27 -19.39 31.94
N VAL A 407 -26.19 -20.34 31.00
CA VAL A 407 -26.34 -21.76 31.28
C VAL A 407 -24.99 -22.40 31.06
N GLN A 408 -24.33 -22.83 32.15
CA GLN A 408 -23.06 -23.49 32.14
C GLN A 408 -23.17 -24.96 32.46
N GLN A 409 -22.31 -25.78 31.89
CA GLN A 409 -22.12 -27.15 32.34
C GLN A 409 -21.44 -27.08 33.73
N SER A 410 -22.20 -27.41 34.77
CA SER A 410 -21.63 -27.56 36.10
C SER A 410 -20.70 -28.78 36.10
N TYR A 411 -19.41 -28.59 36.33
CA TYR A 411 -18.52 -29.66 36.73
C TYR A 411 -18.92 -30.04 38.17
N LEU A 412 -19.41 -31.24 38.32
CA LEU A 412 -19.55 -31.88 39.64
C LEU A 412 -18.29 -32.67 39.93
#